data_51b46b22c7915e69badec321b2444bc6
#
_entry.id   51b46b22c7915e69badec321b2444bc6
#
_cell.length_a   1.000
_cell.length_b   1.000
_cell.length_c   1.000
_cell.angle_alpha   90.00
_cell.angle_beta   90.00
_cell.angle_gamma   90.00
#
_symmetry.space_group_name_H-M   'P 1'
#
loop_
_entity.id
_entity.type
_entity.pdbx_description
1 polymer ?
#
loop_
_entity_poly.entity_id
_entity_poly.type
_entity_poly.pdbx_seq_one_letter_code
_entity_poly.pdbx_strand_id
1 'polypeptide(L)'
;MELIPMSEVSVNKMMSRKNAIMKASVGIDYDRFESGSIAFDYEGLMQSAPYSLDEVRHIQQSSGVGGTPLKELKNITRLARSIASKGHGARIFIKDEALNDSGSFKARRASLSCYHAKKMGYQGVIAATSGNYGAAVASQAAKYGLKCIIVQECYDAQGIGQPEIIEKARACEAYGAEVIQLSVGPELFYVFLKLLEETQYFNASLYTPFSIRGIETLGQEIIEDCLSITGKTPDMVVITNAGGGNVTGTARGIRDATTDHVAIVGASVNLKGLHMASDVDFNRKSFTTGHTGFGIPFITNPDRSDVPRSAARPLRYLDRYVSVRQGQVFFITEALTVLEGIERGPAGNTSLAAAF
;
A
#
# COMPACT_ATOMS: atom_id res chain seq x y z
N MET A 1 20.78 -28.92 2.17
CA MET A 1 20.63 -28.07 0.97
C MET A 1 21.64 -26.95 1.14
N GLU A 2 22.75 -26.99 0.40
CA GLU A 2 23.76 -25.93 0.47
C GLU A 2 23.17 -24.63 -0.08
N LEU A 3 23.22 -23.59 0.72
CA LEU A 3 22.86 -22.23 0.28
C LEU A 3 23.90 -21.76 -0.74
N ILE A 4 23.55 -21.75 -1.99
CA ILE A 4 24.39 -21.16 -3.05
C ILE A 4 24.28 -19.65 -2.87
N PRO A 5 25.38 -18.94 -2.55
CA PRO A 5 25.35 -17.51 -2.43
C PRO A 5 24.94 -16.86 -3.76
N MET A 6 23.92 -16.02 -3.72
CA MET A 6 23.49 -15.28 -4.90
C MET A 6 24.58 -14.31 -5.34
N SER A 7 25.05 -14.49 -6.55
CA SER A 7 25.97 -13.51 -7.16
C SER A 7 25.16 -12.29 -7.67
N GLU A 8 25.78 -11.11 -7.66
CA GLU A 8 25.22 -9.90 -8.27
C GLU A 8 24.81 -10.12 -9.73
N VAL A 9 25.55 -10.95 -10.45
CA VAL A 9 25.27 -11.37 -11.83
C VAL A 9 23.92 -12.08 -11.92
N SER A 10 23.58 -12.95 -10.96
CA SER A 10 22.32 -13.68 -10.96
C SER A 10 21.13 -12.76 -10.70
N VAL A 11 21.26 -11.79 -9.79
CA VAL A 11 20.24 -10.77 -9.52
C VAL A 11 20.01 -9.92 -10.76
N ASN A 12 21.05 -9.37 -11.36
CA ASN A 12 20.93 -8.52 -12.55
C ASN A 12 20.31 -9.27 -13.73
N LYS A 13 20.68 -10.54 -13.92
CA LYS A 13 20.07 -11.41 -14.94
C LYS A 13 18.58 -11.63 -14.70
N MET A 14 18.16 -11.82 -13.45
CA MET A 14 16.74 -11.95 -13.10
C MET A 14 16.01 -10.64 -13.33
N MET A 15 16.55 -9.52 -12.84
CA MET A 15 15.95 -8.19 -12.96
C MET A 15 15.82 -7.74 -14.42
N SER A 16 16.72 -8.11 -15.32
CA SER A 16 16.61 -7.82 -16.76
C SER A 16 15.47 -8.55 -17.46
N ARG A 17 14.89 -9.58 -16.84
CA ARG A 17 13.77 -10.36 -17.38
C ARG A 17 12.40 -9.93 -16.87
N LYS A 18 12.33 -8.86 -16.07
CA LYS A 18 11.08 -8.42 -15.42
C LYS A 18 9.92 -8.25 -16.40
N ASN A 19 10.13 -7.62 -17.55
CA ASN A 19 9.07 -7.41 -18.55
C ASN A 19 8.47 -8.73 -19.03
N ALA A 20 9.31 -9.72 -19.33
CA ALA A 20 8.86 -11.06 -19.75
C ALA A 20 8.08 -11.77 -18.61
N ILE A 21 8.57 -11.67 -17.37
CA ILE A 21 7.91 -12.23 -16.18
C ILE A 21 6.56 -11.55 -15.95
N MET A 22 6.50 -10.22 -16.09
CA MET A 22 5.24 -9.48 -15.96
C MET A 22 4.23 -9.89 -17.03
N LYS A 23 4.67 -10.03 -18.28
CA LYS A 23 3.80 -10.49 -19.37
C LYS A 23 3.22 -11.87 -19.09
N ALA A 24 4.01 -12.78 -18.55
CA ALA A 24 3.57 -14.12 -18.19
C ALA A 24 2.67 -14.15 -16.94
N SER A 25 3.00 -13.39 -15.91
CA SER A 25 2.38 -13.49 -14.58
C SER A 25 1.28 -12.45 -14.28
N VAL A 26 1.14 -11.41 -15.12
CA VAL A 26 0.09 -10.39 -15.01
C VAL A 26 -0.76 -10.29 -16.26
N GLY A 27 -0.26 -10.82 -17.39
CA GLY A 27 -0.91 -10.70 -18.68
C GLY A 27 -0.71 -9.34 -19.36
N ILE A 28 0.15 -8.47 -18.82
CA ILE A 28 0.40 -7.12 -19.31
C ILE A 28 1.82 -7.06 -19.91
N ASP A 29 1.91 -6.58 -21.14
CA ASP A 29 3.16 -6.34 -21.83
C ASP A 29 3.63 -4.90 -21.52
N TYR A 30 4.57 -4.79 -20.59
CA TYR A 30 5.06 -3.49 -20.10
C TYR A 30 5.88 -2.74 -21.15
N ASP A 31 6.49 -3.44 -22.12
CA ASP A 31 7.26 -2.83 -23.20
C ASP A 31 6.40 -1.89 -24.06
N ARG A 32 5.08 -2.14 -24.13
CA ARG A 32 4.14 -1.31 -24.90
C ARG A 32 3.97 0.10 -24.34
N PHE A 33 4.32 0.30 -23.08
CA PHE A 33 4.20 1.58 -22.38
C PHE A 33 5.53 2.34 -22.32
N GLU A 34 6.60 1.78 -22.86
CA GLU A 34 7.90 2.42 -22.97
C GLU A 34 8.00 3.24 -24.25
N SER A 35 8.39 4.51 -24.12
CA SER A 35 8.66 5.43 -25.22
C SER A 35 10.09 5.92 -25.12
N GLY A 36 10.98 5.29 -25.88
CA GLY A 36 12.43 5.54 -25.78
C GLY A 36 13.00 5.08 -24.43
N SER A 37 14.19 5.55 -24.10
CA SER A 37 14.94 5.09 -22.92
C SER A 37 14.47 5.63 -21.58
N ILE A 38 13.66 6.70 -21.55
CA ILE A 38 13.29 7.42 -20.33
C ILE A 38 11.78 7.52 -20.17
N ALA A 39 11.03 7.74 -21.23
CA ALA A 39 9.60 7.98 -21.16
C ALA A 39 8.82 6.68 -20.95
N PHE A 40 7.80 6.74 -20.09
CA PHE A 40 6.92 5.63 -19.78
C PHE A 40 5.49 6.13 -19.64
N ASP A 41 4.58 5.56 -20.41
CA ASP A 41 3.15 5.88 -20.34
C ASP A 41 2.48 5.23 -19.14
N TYR A 42 2.65 5.86 -17.99
CA TYR A 42 2.09 5.38 -16.72
C TYR A 42 0.55 5.38 -16.72
N GLU A 43 -0.08 6.37 -17.32
CA GLU A 43 -1.55 6.46 -17.35
C GLU A 43 -2.16 5.38 -18.25
N GLY A 44 -1.56 5.15 -19.42
CA GLY A 44 -1.93 4.04 -20.29
C GLY A 44 -1.79 2.69 -19.60
N LEU A 45 -0.70 2.48 -18.85
CA LEU A 45 -0.54 1.28 -18.04
C LEU A 45 -1.66 1.14 -16.98
N MET A 46 -1.98 2.20 -16.24
CA MET A 46 -3.05 2.14 -15.22
C MET A 46 -4.42 1.83 -15.83
N GLN A 47 -4.67 2.26 -17.07
CA GLN A 47 -5.90 1.94 -17.81
C GLN A 47 -5.95 0.49 -18.32
N SER A 48 -4.84 -0.25 -18.26
CA SER A 48 -4.81 -1.66 -18.69
C SER A 48 -5.55 -2.62 -17.77
N ALA A 49 -5.96 -2.19 -16.56
CA ALA A 49 -6.89 -2.94 -15.71
C ALA A 49 -8.33 -2.79 -16.25
N PRO A 50 -8.92 -3.84 -16.87
CA PRO A 50 -10.15 -3.72 -17.66
C PRO A 50 -11.41 -3.78 -16.78
N TYR A 51 -11.44 -2.98 -15.73
CA TYR A 51 -12.57 -2.91 -14.80
C TYR A 51 -12.98 -1.46 -14.58
N SER A 52 -14.28 -1.15 -14.69
CA SER A 52 -14.83 0.11 -14.21
C SER A 52 -14.74 0.19 -12.68
N LEU A 53 -14.83 1.38 -12.11
CA LEU A 53 -14.80 1.51 -10.64
C LEU A 53 -16.05 0.88 -9.98
N ASP A 54 -17.18 0.90 -10.66
CA ASP A 54 -18.42 0.23 -10.19
C ASP A 54 -18.23 -1.29 -10.14
N GLU A 55 -17.60 -1.88 -11.16
CA GLU A 55 -17.26 -3.31 -11.15
C GLU A 55 -16.26 -3.63 -10.02
N VAL A 56 -15.24 -2.79 -9.82
CA VAL A 56 -14.28 -2.98 -8.72
C VAL A 56 -14.98 -2.93 -7.37
N ARG A 57 -15.89 -1.96 -7.18
CA ARG A 57 -16.69 -1.84 -5.96
C ARG A 57 -17.55 -3.09 -5.72
N HIS A 58 -18.20 -3.59 -6.74
CA HIS A 58 -19.00 -4.81 -6.65
C HIS A 58 -18.14 -6.04 -6.29
N ILE A 59 -16.97 -6.19 -6.92
CA ILE A 59 -16.00 -7.24 -6.59
C ILE A 59 -15.56 -7.15 -5.13
N GLN A 60 -15.27 -5.95 -4.66
CA GLN A 60 -14.85 -5.70 -3.28
C GLN A 60 -15.95 -6.04 -2.29
N GLN A 61 -17.15 -5.56 -2.51
CA GLN A 61 -18.32 -5.85 -1.67
C GLN A 61 -18.60 -7.35 -1.56
N SER A 62 -18.50 -8.09 -2.68
CA SER A 62 -18.70 -9.54 -2.69
C SER A 62 -17.65 -10.30 -1.86
N SER A 63 -16.51 -9.70 -1.61
CA SER A 63 -15.41 -10.25 -0.80
C SER A 63 -15.26 -9.58 0.57
N GLY A 64 -16.25 -8.79 1.01
CA GLY A 64 -16.23 -8.12 2.33
C GLY A 64 -15.20 -7.00 2.43
N VAL A 65 -14.92 -6.31 1.33
CA VAL A 65 -13.94 -5.22 1.26
C VAL A 65 -14.63 -3.93 0.86
N GLY A 66 -14.18 -2.81 1.42
CA GLY A 66 -14.76 -1.49 1.17
C GLY A 66 -15.99 -1.20 2.03
N GLY A 67 -16.70 -0.11 1.75
CA GLY A 67 -17.82 0.34 2.56
C GLY A 67 -17.42 0.69 4.00
N THR A 68 -16.17 1.03 4.22
CA THR A 68 -15.66 1.39 5.56
C THR A 68 -16.20 2.76 5.97
N PRO A 69 -16.45 3.00 7.27
CA PRO A 69 -17.08 4.23 7.70
C PRO A 69 -16.14 5.43 7.63
N LEU A 70 -16.71 6.58 7.24
CA LEU A 70 -16.13 7.89 7.47
C LEU A 70 -16.66 8.43 8.81
N LYS A 71 -15.77 8.64 9.80
CA LYS A 71 -16.14 9.06 11.16
C LYS A 71 -15.60 10.46 11.45
N GLU A 72 -16.45 11.33 11.99
CA GLU A 72 -16.00 12.62 12.53
C GLU A 72 -15.32 12.43 13.90
N LEU A 73 -14.11 12.97 14.04
CA LEU A 73 -13.36 13.00 15.27
C LEU A 73 -13.72 14.29 16.05
N LYS A 74 -14.81 14.23 16.81
CA LYS A 74 -15.38 15.42 17.46
C LYS A 74 -14.47 16.04 18.50
N ASN A 75 -13.82 15.23 19.31
CA ASN A 75 -12.96 15.70 20.40
C ASN A 75 -11.60 16.18 19.87
N ILE A 76 -11.03 15.46 18.92
CA ILE A 76 -9.79 15.89 18.22
C ILE A 76 -10.06 17.18 17.43
N THR A 77 -11.20 17.31 16.75
CA THR A 77 -11.62 18.56 16.09
C THR A 77 -11.69 19.71 17.10
N ARG A 78 -12.28 19.49 18.28
CA ARG A 78 -12.35 20.51 19.34
C ARG A 78 -10.97 20.88 19.85
N LEU A 79 -10.11 19.92 20.07
CA LEU A 79 -8.71 20.13 20.47
C LEU A 79 -7.95 20.95 19.41
N ALA A 80 -8.01 20.56 18.15
CA ALA A 80 -7.37 21.28 17.04
C ALA A 80 -7.82 22.75 16.99
N ARG A 81 -9.13 22.99 17.13
CA ARG A 81 -9.69 24.36 17.14
C ARG A 81 -9.31 25.18 18.35
N SER A 82 -9.06 24.54 19.51
CA SER A 82 -8.65 25.26 20.73
C SER A 82 -7.23 25.81 20.66
N ILE A 83 -6.37 25.22 19.84
CA ILE A 83 -4.97 25.65 19.66
C ILE A 83 -4.74 26.41 18.36
N ALA A 84 -5.67 26.36 17.42
CA ALA A 84 -5.60 27.12 16.18
C ALA A 84 -5.83 28.62 16.39
N SER A 85 -5.31 29.43 15.47
CA SER A 85 -5.62 30.86 15.44
C SER A 85 -7.12 31.09 15.28
N LYS A 86 -7.64 32.22 15.80
CA LYS A 86 -9.08 32.56 15.73
C LYS A 86 -9.60 32.47 14.28
N GLY A 87 -10.67 31.74 14.08
CA GLY A 87 -11.27 31.51 12.77
C GLY A 87 -10.64 30.39 11.95
N HIS A 88 -9.63 29.70 12.50
CA HIS A 88 -8.98 28.55 11.91
C HIS A 88 -9.30 27.26 12.68
N GLY A 89 -8.80 26.13 12.19
CA GLY A 89 -9.02 24.81 12.75
C GLY A 89 -10.03 23.99 11.94
N ALA A 90 -9.55 22.85 11.48
CA ALA A 90 -10.31 21.95 10.61
C ALA A 90 -11.42 21.20 11.39
N ARG A 91 -12.43 20.72 10.66
CA ARG A 91 -13.29 19.63 11.06
C ARG A 91 -12.64 18.34 10.56
N ILE A 92 -12.25 17.45 11.47
CA ILE A 92 -11.40 16.30 11.16
C ILE A 92 -12.23 15.02 11.12
N PHE A 93 -12.07 14.25 10.06
CA PHE A 93 -12.69 12.94 9.87
C PHE A 93 -11.60 11.87 9.65
N ILE A 94 -11.93 10.62 9.95
CA ILE A 94 -11.14 9.47 9.54
C ILE A 94 -11.98 8.53 8.67
N LYS A 95 -11.40 8.06 7.57
CA LYS A 95 -11.87 6.90 6.81
C LYS A 95 -11.20 5.66 7.39
N ASP A 96 -11.96 4.86 8.13
CA ASP A 96 -11.43 3.80 9.00
C ASP A 96 -11.19 2.49 8.24
N GLU A 97 -10.13 2.44 7.46
CA GLU A 97 -9.78 1.29 6.62
C GLU A 97 -9.30 0.03 7.40
N ALA A 98 -9.07 0.16 8.71
CA ALA A 98 -8.77 -1.00 9.56
C ALA A 98 -9.97 -1.95 9.71
N LEU A 99 -11.16 -1.53 9.33
CA LEU A 99 -12.38 -2.34 9.37
C LEU A 99 -12.56 -3.28 8.16
N ASN A 100 -11.66 -3.25 7.18
CA ASN A 100 -11.59 -4.35 6.21
C ASN A 100 -11.13 -5.64 6.90
N ASP A 101 -11.58 -6.80 6.43
CA ASP A 101 -11.33 -8.11 7.05
C ASP A 101 -9.86 -8.41 7.38
N SER A 102 -8.93 -7.97 6.53
CA SER A 102 -7.49 -8.11 6.78
C SER A 102 -6.89 -6.98 7.63
N GLY A 103 -7.71 -6.12 8.23
CA GLY A 103 -7.29 -5.05 9.13
C GLY A 103 -6.66 -3.83 8.44
N SER A 104 -6.80 -3.64 7.13
CA SER A 104 -6.22 -2.49 6.44
C SER A 104 -6.80 -2.23 5.05
N PHE A 105 -6.59 -1.00 4.52
CA PHE A 105 -6.92 -0.63 3.12
C PHE A 105 -6.29 -1.56 2.06
N LYS A 106 -5.29 -2.33 2.46
CA LYS A 106 -4.60 -3.25 1.55
C LYS A 106 -5.50 -4.37 1.04
N ALA A 107 -6.61 -4.65 1.74
CA ALA A 107 -7.67 -5.52 1.25
C ALA A 107 -8.22 -5.07 -0.12
N ARG A 108 -8.34 -3.75 -0.35
CA ARG A 108 -8.81 -3.20 -1.62
C ARG A 108 -7.92 -3.55 -2.80
N ARG A 109 -6.61 -3.57 -2.58
CA ARG A 109 -5.63 -3.98 -3.60
C ARG A 109 -5.74 -5.47 -3.89
N ALA A 110 -5.70 -6.26 -2.82
CA ALA A 110 -5.66 -7.71 -2.90
C ALA A 110 -6.94 -8.28 -3.52
N SER A 111 -8.11 -7.69 -3.23
CA SER A 111 -9.39 -8.17 -3.73
C SER A 111 -9.45 -8.20 -5.25
N LEU A 112 -9.09 -7.10 -5.91
CA LEU A 112 -9.10 -7.04 -7.37
C LEU A 112 -8.03 -7.93 -8.00
N SER A 113 -6.83 -7.95 -7.42
CA SER A 113 -5.73 -8.82 -7.90
C SER A 113 -6.11 -10.29 -7.82
N CYS A 114 -6.66 -10.77 -6.70
CA CYS A 114 -7.06 -12.16 -6.54
C CYS A 114 -8.30 -12.51 -7.39
N TYR A 115 -9.28 -11.61 -7.49
CA TYR A 115 -10.41 -11.79 -8.39
C TYR A 115 -9.95 -11.96 -9.84
N HIS A 116 -9.07 -11.06 -10.30
CA HIS A 116 -8.55 -11.13 -11.67
C HIS A 116 -7.77 -12.42 -11.91
N ALA A 117 -6.89 -12.79 -10.98
CA ALA A 117 -6.16 -14.06 -11.05
C ALA A 117 -7.11 -15.26 -11.20
N LYS A 118 -8.16 -15.33 -10.39
CA LYS A 118 -9.18 -16.38 -10.47
C LYS A 118 -9.91 -16.38 -11.81
N LYS A 119 -10.35 -15.22 -12.25
CA LYS A 119 -11.06 -15.03 -13.53
C LYS A 119 -10.21 -15.48 -14.73
N MET A 120 -8.91 -15.23 -14.68
CA MET A 120 -7.96 -15.61 -15.75
C MET A 120 -7.47 -17.06 -15.66
N GLY A 121 -7.90 -17.82 -14.64
CA GLY A 121 -7.57 -19.25 -14.51
C GLY A 121 -6.22 -19.55 -13.85
N TYR A 122 -5.55 -18.54 -13.26
CA TYR A 122 -4.36 -18.77 -12.48
C TYR A 122 -4.66 -19.69 -11.27
N GLN A 123 -3.74 -20.60 -10.98
CA GLN A 123 -3.90 -21.56 -9.89
C GLN A 123 -3.53 -20.95 -8.52
N GLY A 124 -2.79 -19.84 -8.52
CA GLY A 124 -2.34 -19.19 -7.32
C GLY A 124 -1.86 -17.77 -7.55
N VAL A 125 -1.52 -17.10 -6.47
CA VAL A 125 -0.98 -15.74 -6.43
C VAL A 125 0.30 -15.69 -5.62
N ILE A 126 1.21 -14.78 -5.97
CA ILE A 126 2.42 -14.51 -5.19
C ILE A 126 2.49 -13.02 -4.88
N ALA A 127 2.86 -12.67 -3.66
CA ALA A 127 3.13 -11.29 -3.27
C ALA A 127 4.43 -11.18 -2.46
N ALA A 128 5.23 -10.15 -2.78
CA ALA A 128 6.33 -9.71 -1.94
C ALA A 128 5.84 -8.62 -0.98
N THR A 129 6.19 -8.73 0.30
CA THR A 129 5.66 -7.82 1.32
C THR A 129 6.63 -7.63 2.48
N SER A 130 6.40 -6.57 3.23
CA SER A 130 7.00 -6.35 4.55
C SER A 130 5.96 -6.34 5.69
N GLY A 131 4.73 -6.88 5.45
CA GLY A 131 3.72 -6.87 6.51
C GLY A 131 2.29 -7.02 6.02
N ASN A 132 1.44 -6.06 6.32
CA ASN A 132 -0.03 -6.10 6.13
C ASN A 132 -0.51 -6.44 4.70
N TYR A 133 0.31 -6.21 3.67
CA TYR A 133 -0.10 -6.56 2.31
C TYR A 133 -0.15 -8.08 2.10
N GLY A 134 0.81 -8.80 2.66
CA GLY A 134 0.80 -10.27 2.62
C GLY A 134 -0.48 -10.84 3.23
N ALA A 135 -0.85 -10.38 4.43
CA ALA A 135 -2.08 -10.81 5.10
C ALA A 135 -3.33 -10.50 4.26
N ALA A 136 -3.37 -9.34 3.58
CA ALA A 136 -4.47 -8.99 2.69
C ALA A 136 -4.55 -9.91 1.46
N VAL A 137 -3.42 -10.22 0.82
CA VAL A 137 -3.37 -11.14 -0.32
C VAL A 137 -3.75 -12.56 0.11
N ALA A 138 -3.20 -13.06 1.21
CA ALA A 138 -3.51 -14.39 1.74
C ALA A 138 -5.01 -14.52 2.09
N SER A 139 -5.59 -13.52 2.75
CA SER A 139 -7.02 -13.47 3.07
C SER A 139 -7.89 -13.53 1.81
N GLN A 140 -7.57 -12.73 0.80
CA GLN A 140 -8.35 -12.71 -0.44
C GLN A 140 -8.12 -13.98 -1.29
N ALA A 141 -6.90 -14.49 -1.33
CA ALA A 141 -6.62 -15.77 -2.00
C ALA A 141 -7.44 -16.92 -1.42
N ALA A 142 -7.54 -16.99 -0.09
CA ALA A 142 -8.39 -17.97 0.60
C ALA A 142 -9.86 -17.87 0.17
N LYS A 143 -10.41 -16.65 0.08
CA LYS A 143 -11.81 -16.42 -0.35
C LYS A 143 -12.08 -16.88 -1.79
N TYR A 144 -11.09 -16.75 -2.67
CA TYR A 144 -11.20 -17.17 -4.06
C TYR A 144 -10.72 -18.61 -4.32
N GLY A 145 -10.27 -19.33 -3.28
CA GLY A 145 -9.76 -20.71 -3.41
C GLY A 145 -8.49 -20.78 -4.26
N LEU A 146 -7.61 -19.79 -4.15
CA LEU A 146 -6.32 -19.73 -4.83
C LEU A 146 -5.20 -20.18 -3.89
N LYS A 147 -4.21 -20.87 -4.43
CA LYS A 147 -2.95 -21.05 -3.71
C LYS A 147 -2.28 -19.71 -3.51
N CYS A 148 -1.54 -19.54 -2.41
CA CYS A 148 -0.92 -18.27 -2.08
C CYS A 148 0.50 -18.49 -1.57
N ILE A 149 1.46 -17.76 -2.13
CA ILE A 149 2.84 -17.70 -1.65
C ILE A 149 3.14 -16.26 -1.27
N ILE A 150 3.63 -16.05 -0.04
CA ILE A 150 4.05 -14.74 0.45
C ILE A 150 5.55 -14.74 0.70
N VAL A 151 6.27 -13.89 -0.01
CA VAL A 151 7.70 -13.65 0.23
C VAL A 151 7.84 -12.45 1.15
N GLN A 152 8.35 -12.66 2.35
CA GLN A 152 8.32 -11.64 3.41
C GLN A 152 9.67 -11.50 4.12
N GLU A 153 10.16 -10.26 4.26
CA GLU A 153 11.32 -9.95 5.09
C GLU A 153 10.90 -9.88 6.56
N CYS A 154 11.19 -10.94 7.31
CA CYS A 154 10.83 -11.09 8.72
C CYS A 154 11.96 -10.77 9.69
N TYR A 155 13.18 -10.78 9.21
CA TYR A 155 14.39 -10.62 10.03
C TYR A 155 15.19 -9.39 9.57
N ASP A 156 15.89 -8.76 10.51
CA ASP A 156 16.87 -7.73 10.16
C ASP A 156 18.16 -8.34 9.59
N ALA A 157 19.13 -7.49 9.22
CA ALA A 157 20.40 -7.95 8.64
C ALA A 157 21.26 -8.77 9.63
N GLN A 158 20.92 -8.75 10.92
CA GLN A 158 21.57 -9.57 11.96
C GLN A 158 20.81 -10.87 12.25
N GLY A 159 19.73 -11.13 11.53
CA GLY A 159 18.88 -12.30 11.74
C GLY A 159 17.93 -12.18 12.93
N ILE A 160 17.75 -10.99 13.48
CA ILE A 160 16.82 -10.74 14.58
C ILE A 160 15.41 -10.58 14.01
N GLY A 161 14.50 -11.43 14.48
CA GLY A 161 13.09 -11.38 14.07
C GLY A 161 12.36 -10.14 14.57
N GLN A 162 11.50 -9.61 13.75
CA GLN A 162 10.68 -8.42 14.06
C GLN A 162 9.27 -8.88 14.46
N PRO A 163 8.87 -8.72 15.73
CA PRO A 163 7.67 -9.35 16.29
C PRO A 163 6.40 -9.05 15.50
N GLU A 164 6.18 -7.78 15.13
CA GLU A 164 5.00 -7.36 14.37
C GLU A 164 4.96 -7.92 12.94
N ILE A 165 6.13 -8.15 12.32
CA ILE A 165 6.21 -8.73 10.97
C ILE A 165 6.03 -10.24 11.03
N ILE A 166 6.60 -10.90 12.04
CA ILE A 166 6.39 -12.32 12.31
C ILE A 166 4.91 -12.61 12.61
N GLU A 167 4.25 -11.72 13.34
CA GLU A 167 2.80 -11.83 13.57
C GLU A 167 2.02 -11.81 12.25
N LYS A 168 2.40 -10.94 11.31
CA LYS A 168 1.76 -10.90 9.99
C LYS A 168 2.09 -12.14 9.14
N ALA A 169 3.28 -12.70 9.28
CA ALA A 169 3.61 -13.99 8.66
C ALA A 169 2.68 -15.09 9.14
N ARG A 170 2.51 -15.21 10.47
CA ARG A 170 1.57 -16.18 11.08
C ARG A 170 0.13 -15.96 10.62
N ALA A 171 -0.31 -14.72 10.46
CA ALA A 171 -1.63 -14.42 9.90
C ALA A 171 -1.76 -14.92 8.46
N CYS A 172 -0.72 -14.78 7.63
CA CYS A 172 -0.71 -15.34 6.27
C CYS A 172 -0.84 -16.87 6.28
N GLU A 173 -0.07 -17.54 7.15
CA GLU A 173 -0.14 -19.00 7.33
C GLU A 173 -1.52 -19.45 7.81
N ALA A 174 -2.14 -18.71 8.71
CA ALA A 174 -3.50 -18.99 9.20
C ALA A 174 -4.56 -18.89 8.08
N TYR A 175 -4.34 -18.04 7.06
CA TYR A 175 -5.16 -18.00 5.86
C TYR A 175 -4.81 -19.09 4.82
N GLY A 176 -3.85 -19.96 5.12
CA GLY A 176 -3.43 -21.05 4.24
C GLY A 176 -2.36 -20.68 3.21
N ALA A 177 -1.68 -19.54 3.36
CA ALA A 177 -0.56 -19.20 2.50
C ALA A 177 0.73 -19.90 2.93
N GLU A 178 1.57 -20.23 1.96
CA GLU A 178 2.97 -20.57 2.20
C GLU A 178 3.76 -19.27 2.37
N VAL A 179 4.53 -19.15 3.45
CA VAL A 179 5.32 -17.95 3.75
C VAL A 179 6.81 -18.25 3.66
N ILE A 180 7.47 -17.57 2.72
CA ILE A 180 8.94 -17.61 2.59
C ILE A 180 9.49 -16.43 3.37
N GLN A 181 10.13 -16.71 4.49
CA GLN A 181 10.68 -15.70 5.40
C GLN A 181 12.15 -15.42 5.05
N LEU A 182 12.44 -14.15 4.80
CA LEU A 182 13.77 -13.67 4.45
C LEU A 182 14.29 -12.67 5.49
N SER A 183 15.61 -12.50 5.54
CA SER A 183 16.23 -11.33 6.14
C SER A 183 16.10 -10.11 5.21
N VAL A 184 16.21 -8.91 5.76
CA VAL A 184 16.26 -7.67 4.97
C VAL A 184 17.48 -7.70 4.05
N GLY A 185 17.25 -7.60 2.74
CA GLY A 185 18.32 -7.70 1.75
C GLY A 185 17.82 -7.56 0.31
N PRO A 186 18.73 -7.70 -0.66
CA PRO A 186 18.39 -7.62 -2.07
C PRO A 186 17.62 -8.85 -2.60
N GLU A 187 17.54 -9.92 -1.81
CA GLU A 187 17.00 -11.22 -2.21
C GLU A 187 15.49 -11.20 -2.44
N LEU A 188 14.78 -10.29 -1.79
CA LEU A 188 13.31 -10.24 -1.82
C LEU A 188 12.75 -10.33 -3.26
N PHE A 189 13.17 -9.44 -4.12
CA PHE A 189 12.65 -9.38 -5.49
C PHE A 189 13.22 -10.48 -6.37
N TYR A 190 14.45 -10.94 -6.11
CA TYR A 190 15.02 -12.08 -6.81
C TYR A 190 14.21 -13.36 -6.55
N VAL A 191 13.97 -13.70 -5.30
CA VAL A 191 13.17 -14.88 -4.91
C VAL A 191 11.76 -14.76 -5.46
N PHE A 192 11.15 -13.59 -5.32
CA PHE A 192 9.82 -13.32 -5.83
C PHE A 192 9.69 -13.55 -7.35
N LEU A 193 10.58 -12.97 -8.15
CA LEU A 193 10.58 -13.13 -9.60
C LEU A 193 10.86 -14.57 -10.03
N LYS A 194 11.78 -15.25 -9.33
CA LYS A 194 12.09 -16.65 -9.58
C LYS A 194 10.88 -17.55 -9.34
N LEU A 195 10.16 -17.34 -8.24
CA LEU A 195 8.94 -18.09 -7.94
C LEU A 195 7.84 -17.85 -8.98
N LEU A 196 7.69 -16.63 -9.48
CA LEU A 196 6.74 -16.35 -10.56
C LEU A 196 7.05 -17.14 -11.83
N GLU A 197 8.33 -17.27 -12.19
CA GLU A 197 8.75 -18.09 -13.35
C GLU A 197 8.50 -19.58 -13.13
N GLU A 198 8.78 -20.10 -11.92
CA GLU A 198 8.67 -21.52 -11.62
C GLU A 198 7.22 -21.98 -11.45
N THR A 199 6.39 -21.18 -10.81
CA THR A 199 5.00 -21.56 -10.47
C THR A 199 3.98 -21.16 -11.52
N GLN A 200 4.28 -20.18 -12.34
CA GLN A 200 3.33 -19.54 -13.27
C GLN A 200 2.11 -18.96 -12.55
N TYR A 201 2.25 -18.57 -11.26
CA TYR A 201 1.19 -17.93 -10.50
C TYR A 201 1.06 -16.46 -10.89
N PHE A 202 -0.10 -15.88 -10.56
CA PHE A 202 -0.35 -14.46 -10.79
C PHE A 202 0.51 -13.60 -9.87
N ASN A 203 1.11 -12.56 -10.44
CA ASN A 203 1.83 -11.55 -9.67
C ASN A 203 0.85 -10.58 -9.01
N ALA A 204 0.59 -10.78 -7.74
CA ALA A 204 -0.21 -9.87 -6.91
C ALA A 204 0.63 -8.73 -6.30
N SER A 205 1.64 -8.22 -7.01
CA SER A 205 2.43 -7.07 -6.54
C SER A 205 1.55 -5.86 -6.26
N LEU A 206 1.93 -5.12 -5.23
CA LEU A 206 1.23 -3.91 -4.82
C LEU A 206 1.35 -2.74 -5.82
N TYR A 207 2.16 -2.87 -6.86
CA TYR A 207 2.38 -1.84 -7.88
C TYR A 207 1.75 -2.16 -9.24
N THR A 208 1.07 -3.30 -9.38
CA THR A 208 0.33 -3.61 -10.62
C THR A 208 -0.85 -2.67 -10.82
N PRO A 209 -1.31 -2.47 -12.07
CA PRO A 209 -2.52 -1.70 -12.35
C PRO A 209 -3.74 -2.18 -11.56
N PHE A 210 -3.90 -3.48 -11.37
CA PHE A 210 -4.98 -4.07 -10.58
C PHE A 210 -4.94 -3.62 -9.12
N SER A 211 -3.74 -3.62 -8.52
CA SER A 211 -3.55 -3.15 -7.14
C SER A 211 -3.88 -1.66 -6.99
N ILE A 212 -3.45 -0.83 -7.91
CA ILE A 212 -3.74 0.61 -7.87
C ILE A 212 -5.25 0.85 -8.12
N ARG A 213 -5.83 0.21 -9.14
CA ARG A 213 -7.25 0.30 -9.46
C ARG A 213 -8.14 -0.11 -8.28
N GLY A 214 -7.73 -1.15 -7.53
CA GLY A 214 -8.44 -1.59 -6.34
C GLY A 214 -8.51 -0.53 -5.23
N ILE A 215 -7.55 0.41 -5.15
CA ILE A 215 -7.58 1.50 -4.16
C ILE A 215 -8.42 2.69 -4.65
N GLU A 216 -8.61 2.87 -5.94
CA GLU A 216 -9.36 4.02 -6.46
C GLU A 216 -10.78 4.11 -5.87
N THR A 217 -11.41 2.98 -5.55
CA THR A 217 -12.71 2.96 -4.85
C THR A 217 -12.70 3.64 -3.48
N LEU A 218 -11.54 3.65 -2.78
CA LEU A 218 -11.39 4.39 -1.53
C LEU A 218 -11.56 5.89 -1.73
N GLY A 219 -10.98 6.44 -2.81
CA GLY A 219 -11.13 7.84 -3.16
C GLY A 219 -12.58 8.22 -3.45
N GLN A 220 -13.30 7.37 -4.21
CA GLN A 220 -14.74 7.57 -4.48
C GLN A 220 -15.56 7.56 -3.20
N GLU A 221 -15.38 6.54 -2.34
CA GLU A 221 -16.11 6.44 -1.07
C GLU A 221 -15.86 7.65 -0.17
N ILE A 222 -14.63 8.20 -0.12
CA ILE A 222 -14.34 9.41 0.67
C ILE A 222 -15.19 10.59 0.19
N ILE A 223 -15.32 10.80 -1.12
CA ILE A 223 -16.13 11.87 -1.68
C ILE A 223 -17.62 11.64 -1.38
N GLU A 224 -18.14 10.46 -1.66
CA GLU A 224 -19.54 10.10 -1.44
C GLU A 224 -19.95 10.22 0.03
N ASP A 225 -19.15 9.66 0.95
CA ASP A 225 -19.42 9.71 2.38
C ASP A 225 -19.36 11.15 2.90
N CYS A 226 -18.39 11.94 2.43
CA CYS A 226 -18.27 13.34 2.85
C CYS A 226 -19.45 14.16 2.36
N LEU A 227 -19.88 13.99 1.11
CA LEU A 227 -21.09 14.61 0.57
C LEU A 227 -22.34 14.22 1.37
N SER A 228 -22.48 12.94 1.69
CA SER A 228 -23.61 12.42 2.48
C SER A 228 -23.66 13.00 3.89
N ILE A 229 -22.51 13.15 4.55
CA ILE A 229 -22.44 13.59 5.95
C ILE A 229 -22.47 15.11 6.07
N THR A 230 -21.86 15.84 5.14
CA THR A 230 -21.59 17.28 5.28
C THR A 230 -22.30 18.14 4.24
N GLY A 231 -22.82 17.55 3.17
CA GLY A 231 -23.41 18.26 2.04
C GLY A 231 -22.39 18.85 1.07
N LYS A 232 -21.08 18.62 1.27
CA LYS A 232 -20.00 19.12 0.40
C LYS A 232 -18.83 18.14 0.32
N THR A 233 -18.00 18.26 -0.71
CA THR A 233 -16.74 17.56 -0.82
C THR A 233 -15.75 17.99 0.28
N PRO A 234 -14.77 17.16 0.66
CA PRO A 234 -13.74 17.57 1.61
C PRO A 234 -12.84 18.66 0.99
N ASP A 235 -12.43 19.64 1.81
CA ASP A 235 -11.46 20.64 1.36
C ASP A 235 -10.07 20.03 1.16
N MET A 236 -9.76 18.97 1.94
CA MET A 236 -8.45 18.32 1.94
C MET A 236 -8.56 16.84 2.32
N VAL A 237 -7.79 15.98 1.68
CA VAL A 237 -7.60 14.58 2.07
C VAL A 237 -6.12 14.34 2.36
N VAL A 238 -5.82 13.92 3.60
CA VAL A 238 -4.46 13.61 4.05
C VAL A 238 -4.26 12.11 4.04
N ILE A 239 -3.23 11.64 3.33
CA ILE A 239 -3.01 10.22 3.06
C ILE A 239 -1.62 9.81 3.51
N THR A 240 -1.53 8.78 4.33
CA THR A 240 -0.23 8.19 4.70
C THR A 240 0.49 7.70 3.45
N ASN A 241 1.72 8.16 3.26
CA ASN A 241 2.56 7.82 2.13
C ASN A 241 3.81 7.06 2.57
N ALA A 242 3.95 5.84 2.05
CA ALA A 242 5.14 5.00 2.20
C ALA A 242 5.69 4.64 0.81
N GLY A 243 5.25 3.54 0.22
CA GLY A 243 5.59 3.16 -1.16
C GLY A 243 4.81 3.93 -2.25
N GLY A 244 3.93 4.85 -1.87
CA GLY A 244 3.21 5.74 -2.78
C GLY A 244 1.89 5.20 -3.37
N GLY A 245 1.65 3.91 -3.30
CA GLY A 245 0.47 3.32 -3.95
C GLY A 245 -0.85 3.72 -3.29
N ASN A 246 -0.88 3.95 -1.96
CA ASN A 246 -2.07 4.46 -1.27
C ASN A 246 -2.45 5.85 -1.79
N VAL A 247 -1.49 6.76 -1.82
CA VAL A 247 -1.68 8.12 -2.35
C VAL A 247 -2.13 8.06 -3.81
N THR A 248 -1.43 7.28 -4.63
CA THR A 248 -1.72 7.18 -6.07
C THR A 248 -3.16 6.72 -6.32
N GLY A 249 -3.57 5.59 -5.73
CA GLY A 249 -4.90 5.04 -5.97
C GLY A 249 -6.01 5.91 -5.37
N THR A 250 -5.86 6.36 -4.12
CA THR A 250 -6.87 7.22 -3.48
C THR A 250 -7.05 8.54 -4.24
N ALA A 251 -5.95 9.18 -4.65
CA ALA A 251 -5.99 10.43 -5.39
C ALA A 251 -6.67 10.27 -6.76
N ARG A 252 -6.38 9.17 -7.47
CA ARG A 252 -7.05 8.87 -8.75
C ARG A 252 -8.55 8.71 -8.55
N GLY A 253 -8.97 7.99 -7.53
CA GLY A 253 -10.39 7.81 -7.20
C GLY A 253 -11.10 9.10 -6.79
N ILE A 254 -10.42 10.01 -6.05
CA ILE A 254 -10.96 11.34 -5.72
C ILE A 254 -11.17 12.16 -6.99
N ARG A 255 -10.18 12.19 -7.89
CA ARG A 255 -10.27 12.97 -9.15
C ARG A 255 -11.29 12.41 -10.14
N ASP A 256 -11.59 11.11 -10.06
CA ASP A 256 -12.66 10.49 -10.84
C ASP A 256 -14.04 10.83 -10.29
N ALA A 257 -14.17 10.92 -8.95
CA ALA A 257 -15.44 11.09 -8.27
C ALA A 257 -15.96 12.56 -8.25
N THR A 258 -15.10 13.54 -8.45
CA THR A 258 -15.48 14.96 -8.39
C THR A 258 -14.61 15.84 -9.25
N THR A 259 -15.23 16.91 -9.79
CA THR A 259 -14.53 18.01 -10.45
C THR A 259 -14.13 19.13 -9.47
N ASP A 260 -14.63 19.07 -8.24
CA ASP A 260 -14.23 20.03 -7.21
C ASP A 260 -12.74 19.87 -6.87
N HIS A 261 -12.11 20.99 -6.54
CA HIS A 261 -10.72 20.95 -6.08
C HIS A 261 -10.67 20.42 -4.65
N VAL A 262 -10.14 19.20 -4.49
CA VAL A 262 -9.83 18.59 -3.20
C VAL A 262 -8.31 18.53 -3.05
N ALA A 263 -7.76 19.22 -2.07
CA ALA A 263 -6.32 19.21 -1.83
C ALA A 263 -5.85 17.82 -1.35
N ILE A 264 -4.87 17.24 -2.03
CA ILE A 264 -4.31 15.92 -1.71
C ILE A 264 -2.96 16.10 -1.04
N VAL A 265 -2.89 15.71 0.22
CA VAL A 265 -1.68 15.84 1.04
C VAL A 265 -1.11 14.46 1.36
N GLY A 266 0.12 14.21 0.94
CA GLY A 266 0.88 13.03 1.34
C GLY A 266 1.60 13.26 2.67
N ALA A 267 1.48 12.33 3.61
CA ALA A 267 2.13 12.40 4.91
C ALA A 267 3.08 11.21 5.13
N SER A 268 4.31 11.49 5.53
CA SER A 268 5.29 10.47 5.94
C SER A 268 5.94 10.82 7.27
N VAL A 269 6.44 9.81 7.96
CA VAL A 269 7.18 9.99 9.21
C VAL A 269 8.63 10.33 8.91
N ASN A 270 9.17 11.31 9.63
CA ASN A 270 10.61 11.59 9.64
C ASN A 270 11.32 10.51 10.47
N LEU A 271 12.11 9.71 9.80
CA LEU A 271 12.88 8.61 10.40
C LEU A 271 14.25 9.05 10.98
N LYS A 272 14.59 10.33 10.93
CA LYS A 272 15.82 10.84 11.52
C LYS A 272 15.74 10.89 13.04
N GLY A 273 16.83 10.53 13.69
CA GLY A 273 16.96 10.59 15.14
C GLY A 273 16.87 9.22 15.82
N LEU A 274 16.95 9.23 17.14
CA LEU A 274 16.91 8.02 17.97
C LEU A 274 15.45 7.65 18.25
N HIS A 275 14.96 6.64 17.55
CA HIS A 275 13.54 6.24 17.67
C HIS A 275 13.35 4.77 17.33
N MET A 276 12.25 4.18 17.81
CA MET A 276 11.84 2.81 17.45
C MET A 276 11.55 2.65 15.95
N ALA A 277 11.19 3.73 15.28
CA ALA A 277 10.85 3.70 13.86
C ALA A 277 12.04 4.01 12.94
N SER A 278 13.20 4.32 13.47
CA SER A 278 14.41 4.61 12.70
C SER A 278 15.50 3.61 13.00
N ASP A 279 16.21 3.23 11.95
CA ASP A 279 17.43 2.48 12.01
C ASP A 279 18.40 3.13 11.04
N VAL A 280 19.56 3.53 11.52
CA VAL A 280 20.58 4.26 10.75
C VAL A 280 21.03 3.44 9.53
N ASP A 281 21.10 2.13 9.70
CA ASP A 281 21.56 1.19 8.67
C ASP A 281 20.39 0.56 7.90
N PHE A 282 19.14 0.96 8.19
CA PHE A 282 17.92 0.38 7.62
C PHE A 282 17.79 -1.14 7.83
N ASN A 283 18.41 -1.65 8.89
CA ASN A 283 18.42 -3.07 9.24
C ASN A 283 17.13 -3.53 9.92
N ARG A 284 16.35 -2.59 10.47
CA ARG A 284 15.08 -2.85 11.13
C ARG A 284 13.93 -2.21 10.37
N LYS A 285 12.83 -2.92 10.32
CA LYS A 285 11.58 -2.35 9.82
C LYS A 285 10.98 -1.42 10.87
N SER A 286 10.62 -0.23 10.49
CA SER A 286 9.90 0.68 11.35
C SER A 286 8.40 0.38 11.33
N PHE A 287 7.63 0.92 12.28
CA PHE A 287 6.19 0.88 12.22
C PHE A 287 5.61 1.58 10.96
N THR A 288 6.41 2.40 10.30
CA THR A 288 6.06 3.12 9.08
C THR A 288 6.28 2.30 7.82
N THR A 289 6.64 1.04 7.89
CA THR A 289 6.73 0.08 6.79
C THR A 289 8.11 -0.46 6.47
N GLY A 290 9.16 0.05 7.10
CA GLY A 290 10.54 -0.30 6.76
C GLY A 290 10.98 0.21 5.38
N HIS A 291 10.23 1.12 4.79
CA HIS A 291 10.68 1.88 3.65
C HIS A 291 11.31 3.19 4.12
N THR A 292 12.35 3.61 3.43
CA THR A 292 12.96 4.91 3.62
C THR A 292 12.03 5.98 3.07
N GLY A 293 10.90 6.18 3.69
CA GLY A 293 9.91 7.20 3.42
C GLY A 293 9.62 7.46 1.94
N PHE A 294 8.50 8.01 1.64
CA PHE A 294 8.15 8.67 0.38
C PHE A 294 8.34 7.88 -0.93
N GLY A 295 8.60 6.57 -0.87
CA GLY A 295 8.90 5.80 -2.08
C GLY A 295 10.13 6.33 -2.86
N ILE A 296 11.01 7.08 -2.19
CA ILE A 296 12.20 7.68 -2.82
C ILE A 296 13.01 6.67 -3.65
N PRO A 297 13.26 5.44 -3.18
CA PRO A 297 13.95 4.47 -4.01
C PRO A 297 13.28 4.18 -5.35
N PHE A 298 11.96 4.25 -5.41
CA PHE A 298 11.18 4.01 -6.63
C PHE A 298 10.98 5.28 -7.47
N ILE A 299 11.14 6.46 -6.89
CA ILE A 299 11.16 7.73 -7.63
C ILE A 299 12.48 7.89 -8.36
N THR A 300 13.59 7.60 -7.69
CA THR A 300 14.95 7.75 -8.24
C THR A 300 15.38 6.54 -9.08
N ASN A 301 14.84 5.36 -8.78
CA ASN A 301 15.10 4.13 -9.51
C ASN A 301 13.80 3.30 -9.60
N PRO A 302 12.93 3.60 -10.57
CA PRO A 302 11.64 2.91 -10.73
C PRO A 302 11.77 1.42 -11.07
N ASP A 303 12.91 0.99 -11.56
CA ASP A 303 13.17 -0.42 -11.89
C ASP A 303 13.63 -1.27 -10.69
N ARG A 304 13.77 -0.66 -9.52
CA ARG A 304 14.20 -1.36 -8.31
C ARG A 304 13.14 -2.37 -7.80
N SER A 305 11.86 -2.12 -8.07
CA SER A 305 10.79 -3.04 -7.68
C SER A 305 10.67 -4.22 -8.65
N ASP A 306 9.86 -5.20 -8.27
CA ASP A 306 9.48 -6.34 -9.11
C ASP A 306 8.72 -5.93 -10.38
N VAL A 307 8.03 -4.77 -10.35
CA VAL A 307 7.25 -4.25 -11.47
C VAL A 307 8.08 -3.25 -12.28
N PRO A 308 8.28 -3.48 -13.59
CA PRO A 308 9.12 -2.61 -14.40
C PRO A 308 8.58 -1.19 -14.45
N ARG A 309 9.40 -0.19 -14.17
CA ARG A 309 9.17 1.26 -14.34
C ARG A 309 7.80 1.79 -13.88
N SER A 310 7.02 0.96 -13.23
CA SER A 310 5.62 1.23 -12.88
C SER A 310 5.37 1.27 -11.37
N ALA A 311 6.42 1.48 -10.57
CA ALA A 311 6.24 1.81 -9.17
C ALA A 311 5.26 2.98 -9.03
N ALA A 312 4.47 2.97 -7.96
CA ALA A 312 3.51 4.04 -7.71
C ALA A 312 4.15 5.43 -7.83
N ARG A 313 3.42 6.36 -8.42
CA ARG A 313 3.91 7.71 -8.73
C ARG A 313 3.14 8.78 -7.96
N PRO A 314 3.25 8.82 -6.63
CA PRO A 314 2.44 9.71 -5.79
C PRO A 314 2.65 11.19 -6.12
N LEU A 315 3.86 11.60 -6.52
CA LEU A 315 4.17 12.99 -6.85
C LEU A 315 3.33 13.57 -8.00
N ARG A 316 2.75 12.73 -8.87
CA ARG A 316 1.83 13.19 -9.93
C ARG A 316 0.52 13.74 -9.38
N TYR A 317 0.15 13.34 -8.17
CA TYR A 317 -1.19 13.53 -7.63
C TYR A 317 -1.23 14.39 -6.37
N LEU A 318 -0.08 14.64 -5.75
CA LEU A 318 0.03 15.43 -4.54
C LEU A 318 0.01 16.92 -4.84
N ASP A 319 -0.81 17.66 -4.08
CA ASP A 319 -0.75 19.11 -4.00
C ASP A 319 0.25 19.56 -2.93
N ARG A 320 0.42 18.73 -1.89
CA ARG A 320 1.33 19.03 -0.79
C ARG A 320 1.89 17.75 -0.17
N TYR A 321 3.09 17.87 0.39
CA TYR A 321 3.71 16.80 1.18
C TYR A 321 4.11 17.31 2.57
N VAL A 322 3.85 16.49 3.59
CA VAL A 322 4.15 16.80 4.98
C VAL A 322 4.98 15.67 5.59
N SER A 323 6.07 16.04 6.26
CA SER A 323 6.86 15.13 7.08
C SER A 323 6.56 15.40 8.55
N VAL A 324 6.01 14.40 9.25
CA VAL A 324 5.69 14.49 10.67
C VAL A 324 6.76 13.81 11.52
N ARG A 325 6.95 14.27 12.74
CA ARG A 325 7.86 13.64 13.70
C ARG A 325 7.19 12.45 14.36
N GLN A 326 7.96 11.46 14.77
CA GLN A 326 7.45 10.27 15.45
C GLN A 326 6.67 10.60 16.72
N GLY A 327 7.16 11.55 17.53
CA GLY A 327 6.44 12.03 18.72
C GLY A 327 5.06 12.58 18.40
N GLN A 328 4.87 13.26 17.26
CA GLN A 328 3.54 13.72 16.82
C GLN A 328 2.63 12.54 16.46
N VAL A 329 3.17 11.49 15.84
CA VAL A 329 2.39 10.29 15.52
C VAL A 329 1.98 9.55 16.79
N PHE A 330 2.86 9.40 17.77
CA PHE A 330 2.52 8.77 19.05
C PHE A 330 1.49 9.59 19.82
N PHE A 331 1.68 10.91 19.91
CA PHE A 331 0.71 11.81 20.56
C PHE A 331 -0.69 11.66 19.97
N ILE A 332 -0.82 11.72 18.64
CA ILE A 332 -2.13 11.64 18.00
C ILE A 332 -2.74 10.23 18.08
N THR A 333 -1.89 9.19 18.14
CA THR A 333 -2.34 7.81 18.34
C THR A 333 -2.97 7.65 19.72
N GLU A 334 -2.31 8.17 20.75
CA GLU A 334 -2.83 8.17 22.11
C GLU A 334 -4.09 9.05 22.22
N ALA A 335 -4.07 10.26 21.64
CA ALA A 335 -5.22 11.15 21.60
C ALA A 335 -6.44 10.50 20.92
N LEU A 336 -6.26 9.78 19.83
CA LEU A 336 -7.33 9.05 19.16
C LEU A 336 -7.96 8.00 20.08
N THR A 337 -7.15 7.28 20.83
CA THR A 337 -7.62 6.27 21.78
C THR A 337 -8.35 6.91 22.98
N VAL A 338 -7.72 7.91 23.61
CA VAL A 338 -8.23 8.50 24.85
C VAL A 338 -9.44 9.42 24.61
N LEU A 339 -9.42 10.18 23.50
CA LEU A 339 -10.46 11.19 23.24
C LEU A 339 -11.64 10.64 22.42
N GLU A 340 -11.39 9.71 21.52
CA GLU A 340 -12.41 9.20 20.60
C GLU A 340 -12.78 7.72 20.84
N GLY A 341 -12.05 7.02 21.74
CA GLY A 341 -12.26 5.60 22.00
C GLY A 341 -11.91 4.70 20.80
N ILE A 342 -11.02 5.14 19.91
CA ILE A 342 -10.65 4.43 18.70
C ILE A 342 -9.17 4.04 18.78
N GLU A 343 -8.91 2.74 18.90
CA GLU A 343 -7.54 2.21 18.86
C GLU A 343 -7.14 1.89 17.44
N ARG A 344 -6.05 2.51 16.96
CA ARG A 344 -5.42 2.22 15.65
C ARG A 344 -3.92 2.37 15.76
N GLY A 345 -3.20 1.55 14.96
CA GLY A 345 -1.74 1.58 14.97
C GLY A 345 -1.14 2.90 14.45
N PRO A 346 0.08 3.24 14.91
CA PRO A 346 0.72 4.51 14.59
C PRO A 346 1.00 4.70 13.10
N ALA A 347 1.26 3.63 12.35
CA ALA A 347 1.49 3.72 10.90
C ALA A 347 0.29 4.34 10.16
N GLY A 348 -0.95 3.96 10.50
CA GLY A 348 -2.17 4.56 9.96
C GLY A 348 -2.36 5.99 10.40
N ASN A 349 -2.01 6.29 11.65
CA ASN A 349 -2.18 7.61 12.27
C ASN A 349 -1.18 8.67 11.80
N THR A 350 -0.22 8.33 10.93
CA THR A 350 0.68 9.31 10.29
C THR A 350 -0.08 10.40 9.54
N SER A 351 -1.13 10.03 8.81
CA SER A 351 -2.00 11.00 8.13
C SER A 351 -2.79 11.87 9.11
N LEU A 352 -3.28 11.28 10.20
CA LEU A 352 -3.99 12.02 11.23
C LEU A 352 -3.06 13.03 11.95
N ALA A 353 -1.79 12.66 12.19
CA ALA A 353 -0.79 13.57 12.75
C ALA A 353 -0.49 14.77 11.83
N ALA A 354 -0.58 14.57 10.53
CA ALA A 354 -0.39 15.65 9.56
C ALA A 354 -1.65 16.51 9.35
N ALA A 355 -2.83 15.95 9.62
CA ALA A 355 -4.10 16.66 9.54
C ALA A 355 -4.37 17.52 10.78
N PHE A 356 -3.85 17.12 11.95
CA PHE A 356 -3.90 17.83 13.22
C PHE A 356 -2.92 19.01 13.26
#